data_9529e53635003e35bec82f6c505647c0
#
_entry.id   9529e53635003e35bec82f6c505647c0
#
_cell.length_a   1.000
_cell.length_b   1.000
_cell.length_c   1.000
_cell.angle_alpha   90.00
_cell.angle_beta   90.00
_cell.angle_gamma   90.00
#
_symmetry.space_group_name_H-M   'P 1'
#
loop_
_entity.id
_entity.type
_entity.pdbx_description
1 polymer ?
#
loop_
_entity_poly.entity_id
_entity_poly.type
_entity_poly.pdbx_seq_one_letter_code
_entity_poly.pdbx_strand_id
1 'polypeptide(L)'
;IQGSEYNFQKEGVLLHGWSNDGKSYYDEKGNKTSTNWVEENGSKYYFDADGNCVTGWQEIDGQKYFFGEDGKMATGQFDVDGKTYFTQEDGTFRTGWQEINGQKLYYAENGEVTKNQIVEIEGTKYAFDENGNLIKNAEKDGYKIDENGVATEVTPSEETTPTQDTTTQSQTQNPAQTT
;
A
#
# COMPACT_ATOMS: atom_id res chain seq x y z
N ILE A 1 -31.86 36.97 -5.15
CA ILE A 1 -31.10 37.36 -3.95
C ILE A 1 -30.97 36.06 -3.16
N GLN A 2 -29.83 35.37 -3.28
CA GLN A 2 -29.52 34.23 -2.41
C GLN A 2 -29.28 34.82 -1.03
N GLY A 3 -30.17 34.56 -0.09
CA GLY A 3 -29.98 34.92 1.31
C GLY A 3 -28.88 34.05 1.91
N SER A 4 -27.80 34.65 2.35
CA SER A 4 -26.80 33.97 3.17
C SER A 4 -27.45 33.58 4.49
N GLU A 5 -27.48 32.28 4.81
CA GLU A 5 -27.92 31.80 6.11
C GLU A 5 -26.77 32.09 7.09
N TYR A 6 -27.02 32.99 8.06
CA TYR A 6 -26.10 33.26 9.14
C TYR A 6 -26.46 32.40 10.35
N ASN A 7 -25.50 31.63 10.85
CA ASN A 7 -25.67 30.87 12.07
C ASN A 7 -25.14 31.67 13.27
N PHE A 8 -25.94 31.73 14.33
CA PHE A 8 -25.60 32.41 15.57
C PHE A 8 -25.49 31.39 16.70
N GLN A 9 -24.53 31.59 17.57
CA GLN A 9 -24.50 30.89 18.86
C GLN A 9 -25.71 31.34 19.71
N LYS A 10 -26.04 30.55 20.74
CA LYS A 10 -27.22 30.76 21.62
C LYS A 10 -27.30 32.16 22.22
N GLU A 11 -26.20 32.93 22.24
CA GLU A 11 -26.10 34.27 22.79
C GLU A 11 -26.09 35.36 21.70
N GLY A 12 -26.44 35.04 20.46
CA GLY A 12 -26.48 36.03 19.36
C GLY A 12 -25.13 36.43 18.78
N VAL A 13 -24.07 35.72 19.15
CA VAL A 13 -22.74 35.90 18.56
C VAL A 13 -22.68 35.10 17.25
N LEU A 14 -22.14 35.74 16.20
CA LEU A 14 -21.95 35.09 14.91
C LEU A 14 -21.07 33.83 15.05
N LEU A 15 -21.54 32.69 14.55
CA LEU A 15 -20.77 31.46 14.59
C LEU A 15 -19.61 31.56 13.59
N HIS A 16 -18.40 31.42 14.06
CA HIS A 16 -17.23 31.19 13.23
C HIS A 16 -16.46 29.97 13.76
N GLY A 17 -15.72 29.26 12.89
CA GLY A 17 -15.11 28.00 13.23
C GLY A 17 -16.09 26.82 13.13
N TRP A 18 -15.83 25.77 13.86
CA TRP A 18 -16.63 24.55 13.83
C TRP A 18 -18.04 24.75 14.40
N SER A 19 -19.03 24.12 13.75
CA SER A 19 -20.35 23.93 14.33
C SER A 19 -20.28 23.06 15.60
N ASN A 20 -21.28 23.18 16.47
CA ASN A 20 -21.33 22.42 17.73
C ASN A 20 -21.36 20.90 17.54
N ASP A 21 -21.84 20.41 16.38
CA ASP A 21 -21.87 18.99 16.01
C ASP A 21 -20.60 18.52 15.28
N GLY A 22 -19.64 19.43 15.03
CA GLY A 22 -18.38 19.15 14.36
C GLY A 22 -18.52 18.84 12.85
N LYS A 23 -19.67 19.08 12.25
CA LYS A 23 -19.92 18.69 10.86
C LYS A 23 -19.73 19.80 9.84
N SER A 24 -19.75 21.06 10.28
CA SER A 24 -19.65 22.22 9.40
C SER A 24 -18.66 23.22 9.93
N TYR A 25 -18.12 24.04 9.06
CA TYR A 25 -17.18 25.11 9.42
C TYR A 25 -17.69 26.44 8.85
N TYR A 26 -17.57 27.50 9.62
CA TYR A 26 -18.02 28.84 9.27
C TYR A 26 -16.84 29.80 9.26
N ASP A 27 -16.76 30.64 8.23
CA ASP A 27 -15.75 31.68 8.12
C ASP A 27 -15.97 32.82 9.15
N GLU A 28 -15.07 33.79 9.20
CA GLU A 28 -15.15 34.96 10.12
C GLU A 28 -16.40 35.80 9.86
N LYS A 29 -17.05 35.66 8.71
CA LYS A 29 -18.28 36.35 8.35
C LYS A 29 -19.53 35.52 8.66
N GLY A 30 -19.36 34.33 9.22
CA GLY A 30 -20.44 33.39 9.50
C GLY A 30 -21.01 32.67 8.29
N ASN A 31 -20.30 32.68 7.15
CA ASN A 31 -20.71 31.89 6.00
C ASN A 31 -20.26 30.44 6.16
N LYS A 32 -21.18 29.52 5.88
CA LYS A 32 -20.85 28.08 5.88
C LYS A 32 -19.87 27.76 4.74
N THR A 33 -18.78 27.09 5.06
CA THR A 33 -17.80 26.60 4.09
C THR A 33 -18.41 25.45 3.30
N SER A 34 -18.26 25.46 1.98
CA SER A 34 -18.66 24.36 1.09
C SER A 34 -17.71 24.26 -0.10
N THR A 35 -17.52 23.05 -0.60
CA THR A 35 -16.63 22.72 -1.73
C THR A 35 -15.25 23.38 -1.58
N ASN A 36 -14.65 23.28 -0.38
CA ASN A 36 -13.40 23.96 -0.08
C ASN A 36 -12.61 23.27 1.03
N TRP A 37 -11.31 23.54 1.00
CA TRP A 37 -10.36 23.15 2.03
C TRP A 37 -10.37 24.14 3.20
N VAL A 38 -10.22 23.61 4.39
CA VAL A 38 -9.96 24.39 5.61
C VAL A 38 -8.73 23.82 6.29
N GLU A 39 -7.81 24.67 6.69
CA GLU A 39 -6.68 24.30 7.53
C GLU A 39 -6.86 24.92 8.91
N GLU A 40 -6.88 24.07 9.93
CA GLU A 40 -7.02 24.51 11.32
C GLU A 40 -6.14 23.65 12.24
N ASN A 41 -5.37 24.33 13.09
CA ASN A 41 -4.44 23.69 14.04
C ASN A 41 -3.49 22.68 13.39
N GLY A 42 -3.00 22.96 12.16
CA GLY A 42 -2.09 22.11 11.40
C GLY A 42 -2.74 20.87 10.77
N SER A 43 -4.07 20.78 10.81
CA SER A 43 -4.83 19.71 10.15
C SER A 43 -5.64 20.29 9.00
N LYS A 44 -5.76 19.53 7.90
CA LYS A 44 -6.58 19.90 6.74
C LYS A 44 -7.87 19.12 6.73
N TYR A 45 -8.93 19.80 6.36
CA TYR A 45 -10.29 19.29 6.24
C TYR A 45 -10.87 19.69 4.88
N TYR A 46 -11.78 18.90 4.36
CA TYR A 46 -12.53 19.26 3.16
C TYR A 46 -14.03 19.23 3.44
N PHE A 47 -14.77 20.15 2.82
CA PHE A 47 -16.21 20.26 2.95
C PHE A 47 -16.87 20.05 1.60
N ASP A 48 -17.90 19.20 1.57
CA ASP A 48 -18.68 18.91 0.37
C ASP A 48 -19.55 20.11 -0.08
N ALA A 49 -20.34 19.93 -1.14
CA ALA A 49 -21.21 20.97 -1.67
C ALA A 49 -22.31 21.40 -0.69
N ASP A 50 -22.70 20.53 0.23
CA ASP A 50 -23.69 20.80 1.29
C ASP A 50 -23.03 21.43 2.53
N GLY A 51 -21.71 21.59 2.50
CA GLY A 51 -20.89 22.13 3.59
C GLY A 51 -20.76 21.17 4.76
N ASN A 52 -20.77 19.86 4.51
CA ASN A 52 -20.44 18.88 5.53
C ASN A 52 -18.96 18.49 5.43
N CYS A 53 -18.29 18.36 6.57
CA CYS A 53 -16.95 17.84 6.66
C CYS A 53 -16.94 16.39 6.15
N VAL A 54 -16.09 16.11 5.17
CA VAL A 54 -15.98 14.77 4.59
C VAL A 54 -15.14 13.84 5.43
N THR A 55 -15.41 12.54 5.34
CA THR A 55 -14.63 11.46 5.96
C THR A 55 -14.43 10.32 4.97
N GLY A 56 -13.49 9.41 5.27
CA GLY A 56 -13.17 8.27 4.42
C GLY A 56 -12.49 8.69 3.11
N TRP A 57 -12.63 7.85 2.10
CA TRP A 57 -12.05 8.07 0.78
C TRP A 57 -12.80 9.15 0.01
N GLN A 58 -12.05 10.12 -0.53
CA GLN A 58 -12.58 11.21 -1.34
C GLN A 58 -11.73 11.40 -2.60
N GLU A 59 -12.37 11.78 -3.68
CA GLU A 59 -11.71 12.25 -4.90
C GLU A 59 -12.01 13.73 -5.07
N ILE A 60 -10.97 14.55 -5.03
CA ILE A 60 -11.06 16.01 -5.08
C ILE A 60 -10.12 16.48 -6.18
N ASP A 61 -10.65 17.17 -7.19
CA ASP A 61 -9.88 17.66 -8.34
C ASP A 61 -9.07 16.57 -9.05
N GLY A 62 -9.62 15.34 -9.12
CA GLY A 62 -8.98 14.17 -9.75
C GLY A 62 -7.85 13.55 -8.91
N GLN A 63 -7.66 14.00 -7.69
CA GLN A 63 -6.71 13.42 -6.73
C GLN A 63 -7.46 12.69 -5.61
N LYS A 64 -6.92 11.55 -5.19
CA LYS A 64 -7.51 10.73 -4.14
C LYS A 64 -6.92 11.08 -2.78
N TYR A 65 -7.78 11.25 -1.79
CA TYR A 65 -7.43 11.56 -0.40
C TYR A 65 -8.14 10.62 0.56
N PHE A 66 -7.64 10.51 1.76
CA PHE A 66 -8.32 9.83 2.85
C PHE A 66 -8.48 10.79 4.04
N PHE A 67 -9.68 10.82 4.60
CA PHE A 67 -10.01 11.60 5.80
C PHE A 67 -10.41 10.64 6.92
N GLY A 68 -9.84 10.82 8.09
CA GLY A 68 -10.20 10.07 9.27
C GLY A 68 -11.67 10.28 9.70
N GLU A 69 -12.14 9.52 10.68
CA GLU A 69 -13.48 9.70 11.26
C GLU A 69 -13.67 11.07 11.90
N ASP A 70 -12.57 11.72 12.29
CA ASP A 70 -12.54 13.08 12.81
C ASP A 70 -12.47 14.15 11.71
N GLY A 71 -12.57 13.77 10.44
CA GLY A 71 -12.53 14.65 9.28
C GLY A 71 -11.14 15.14 8.89
N LYS A 72 -10.08 14.76 9.61
CA LYS A 72 -8.73 15.18 9.27
C LYS A 72 -8.18 14.43 8.07
N MET A 73 -7.59 15.16 7.14
CA MET A 73 -6.85 14.56 6.03
C MET A 73 -5.68 13.73 6.57
N ALA A 74 -5.58 12.48 6.13
CA ALA A 74 -4.48 11.60 6.51
C ALA A 74 -3.18 12.04 5.85
N THR A 75 -2.10 12.09 6.66
CA THR A 75 -0.72 12.35 6.22
C THR A 75 0.22 11.33 6.85
N GLY A 76 1.28 10.96 6.14
CA GLY A 76 2.18 9.91 6.58
C GLY A 76 1.58 8.51 6.40
N GLN A 77 2.00 7.57 7.25
CA GLN A 77 1.50 6.20 7.20
C GLN A 77 0.20 6.05 7.99
N PHE A 78 -0.76 5.35 7.40
CA PHE A 78 -2.02 5.00 8.07
C PHE A 78 -2.56 3.67 7.57
N ASP A 79 -3.38 3.03 8.40
CA ASP A 79 -4.02 1.76 8.09
C ASP A 79 -5.54 1.96 7.99
N VAL A 80 -6.15 1.38 6.94
CA VAL A 80 -7.59 1.32 6.75
C VAL A 80 -7.97 0.00 6.07
N ASP A 81 -9.01 -0.67 6.56
CA ASP A 81 -9.51 -1.96 6.06
C ASP A 81 -8.41 -3.04 5.94
N GLY A 82 -7.47 -3.06 6.90
CA GLY A 82 -6.36 -4.02 6.95
C GLY A 82 -5.24 -3.76 5.94
N LYS A 83 -5.27 -2.64 5.24
CA LYS A 83 -4.28 -2.20 4.27
C LYS A 83 -3.52 -0.99 4.79
N THR A 84 -2.24 -0.91 4.48
CA THR A 84 -1.37 0.20 4.87
C THR A 84 -1.10 1.10 3.68
N TYR A 85 -1.27 2.38 3.88
CA TYR A 85 -1.05 3.44 2.90
C TYR A 85 -0.03 4.44 3.41
N PHE A 86 0.57 5.19 2.50
CA PHE A 86 1.44 6.31 2.86
C PHE A 86 1.10 7.52 1.99
N THR A 87 0.83 8.65 2.63
CA THR A 87 0.62 9.94 1.95
C THR A 87 1.71 10.94 2.29
N GLN A 88 1.89 11.92 1.43
CA GLN A 88 2.72 13.08 1.64
C GLN A 88 2.01 14.09 2.55
N GLU A 89 2.68 15.19 2.91
CA GLU A 89 2.11 16.27 3.73
C GLU A 89 0.93 16.98 3.06
N ASP A 90 0.86 16.93 1.73
CA ASP A 90 -0.26 17.46 0.94
C ASP A 90 -1.44 16.48 0.85
N GLY A 91 -1.34 15.26 1.41
CA GLY A 91 -2.33 14.21 1.38
C GLY A 91 -2.29 13.33 0.13
N THR A 92 -1.42 13.61 -0.84
CA THR A 92 -1.28 12.78 -2.04
C THR A 92 -0.56 11.47 -1.73
N PHE A 93 -0.97 10.37 -2.38
CA PHE A 93 -0.38 9.06 -2.15
C PHE A 93 1.06 8.96 -2.67
N ARG A 94 1.91 8.32 -1.90
CA ARG A 94 3.18 7.82 -2.42
C ARG A 94 2.94 6.57 -3.23
N THR A 95 3.59 6.49 -4.38
CA THR A 95 3.54 5.32 -5.28
C THR A 95 4.95 4.94 -5.72
N GLY A 96 5.09 3.72 -6.22
CA GLY A 96 6.38 3.20 -6.66
C GLY A 96 7.36 2.89 -5.52
N TRP A 97 8.64 2.82 -5.87
CA TRP A 97 9.69 2.53 -4.92
C TRP A 97 9.92 3.67 -3.93
N GLN A 98 9.97 3.33 -2.64
CA GLN A 98 10.30 4.25 -1.55
C GLN A 98 11.36 3.65 -0.66
N GLU A 99 12.21 4.50 -0.09
CA GLU A 99 13.15 4.12 0.97
C GLU A 99 12.77 4.85 2.25
N ILE A 100 12.41 4.09 3.28
CA ILE A 100 11.95 4.60 4.56
C ILE A 100 12.78 3.92 5.66
N ASN A 101 13.49 4.69 6.46
CA ASN A 101 14.36 4.19 7.53
C ASN A 101 15.37 3.12 7.06
N GLY A 102 15.92 3.28 5.85
CA GLY A 102 16.87 2.32 5.25
C GLY A 102 16.23 1.03 4.73
N GLN A 103 14.92 0.91 4.77
CA GLN A 103 14.16 -0.19 4.19
C GLN A 103 13.56 0.22 2.86
N LYS A 104 13.62 -0.67 1.87
CA LYS A 104 13.06 -0.45 0.54
C LYS A 104 11.67 -1.07 0.47
N LEU A 105 10.65 -0.25 0.17
CA LEU A 105 9.26 -0.62 0.06
C LEU A 105 8.74 -0.28 -1.34
N TYR A 106 7.66 -0.91 -1.74
CA TYR A 106 6.96 -0.57 -2.97
C TYR A 106 5.48 -0.28 -2.67
N TYR A 107 5.01 0.85 -3.16
CA TYR A 107 3.61 1.26 -3.08
C TYR A 107 2.96 1.14 -4.45
N ALA A 108 1.87 0.42 -4.52
CA ALA A 108 1.08 0.26 -5.74
C ALA A 108 0.48 1.61 -6.20
N GLU A 109 -0.07 1.67 -7.40
CA GLU A 109 -0.67 2.90 -7.95
C GLU A 109 -1.83 3.43 -7.08
N ASN A 110 -2.50 2.57 -6.34
CA ASN A 110 -3.55 2.95 -5.39
C ASN A 110 -3.02 3.46 -4.05
N GLY A 111 -1.69 3.55 -3.87
CA GLY A 111 -1.02 4.00 -2.64
C GLY A 111 -0.88 2.93 -1.56
N GLU A 112 -1.32 1.69 -1.81
CA GLU A 112 -1.19 0.58 -0.86
C GLU A 112 0.24 0.02 -0.86
N VAL A 113 0.81 -0.21 0.33
CA VAL A 113 2.11 -0.86 0.42
C VAL A 113 2.01 -2.35 0.06
N THR A 114 2.92 -2.82 -0.77
CA THR A 114 3.03 -4.24 -1.13
C THR A 114 3.61 -5.03 0.04
N LYS A 115 2.86 -6.01 0.55
CA LYS A 115 3.26 -6.82 1.72
C LYS A 115 3.08 -8.30 1.44
N ASN A 116 3.95 -9.12 2.04
CA ASN A 116 3.87 -10.59 2.10
C ASN A 116 3.54 -11.26 0.77
N GLN A 117 4.13 -10.80 -0.31
CA GLN A 117 3.88 -11.32 -1.66
C GLN A 117 5.08 -11.16 -2.57
N ILE A 118 5.06 -11.88 -3.68
CA ILE A 118 5.95 -11.69 -4.81
C ILE A 118 5.16 -10.98 -5.90
N VAL A 119 5.67 -9.85 -6.39
CA VAL A 119 5.02 -9.05 -7.43
C VAL A 119 5.98 -8.74 -8.56
N GLU A 120 5.43 -8.59 -9.74
CA GLU A 120 6.18 -8.14 -10.92
C GLU A 120 6.10 -6.62 -11.03
N ILE A 121 7.25 -5.96 -11.06
CA ILE A 121 7.39 -4.52 -11.18
C ILE A 121 8.31 -4.28 -12.37
N GLU A 122 7.81 -3.62 -13.41
CA GLU A 122 8.57 -3.34 -14.63
C GLU A 122 9.25 -4.58 -15.23
N GLY A 123 8.53 -5.71 -15.25
CA GLY A 123 9.00 -6.98 -15.81
C GLY A 123 9.97 -7.76 -14.92
N THR A 124 10.23 -7.31 -13.69
CA THR A 124 11.10 -7.98 -12.71
C THR A 124 10.30 -8.36 -11.47
N LYS A 125 10.45 -9.59 -11.00
CA LYS A 125 9.78 -10.06 -9.78
C LYS A 125 10.57 -9.69 -8.54
N TYR A 126 9.87 -9.18 -7.53
CA TYR A 126 10.41 -8.81 -6.21
C TYR A 126 9.56 -9.42 -5.11
N ALA A 127 10.19 -9.76 -4.00
CA ALA A 127 9.53 -10.36 -2.85
C ALA A 127 9.51 -9.39 -1.66
N PHE A 128 8.36 -9.29 -0.98
CA PHE A 128 8.17 -8.42 0.18
C PHE A 128 7.74 -9.23 1.40
N ASP A 129 8.23 -8.83 2.57
CA ASP A 129 7.86 -9.42 3.85
C ASP A 129 6.49 -8.92 4.36
N GLU A 130 6.08 -9.36 5.54
CA GLU A 130 4.82 -8.97 6.18
C GLU A 130 4.75 -7.48 6.56
N ASN A 131 5.91 -6.83 6.69
CA ASN A 131 6.02 -5.40 6.97
C ASN A 131 6.13 -4.55 5.70
N GLY A 132 6.22 -5.18 4.52
CA GLY A 132 6.40 -4.53 3.24
C GLY A 132 7.85 -4.25 2.88
N ASN A 133 8.84 -4.75 3.63
CA ASN A 133 10.24 -4.58 3.29
C ASN A 133 10.64 -5.51 2.15
N LEU A 134 11.48 -5.02 1.24
CA LEU A 134 12.07 -5.83 0.19
C LEU A 134 12.95 -6.93 0.82
N ILE A 135 12.62 -8.18 0.53
CA ILE A 135 13.40 -9.36 0.95
C ILE A 135 14.65 -9.45 0.06
N LYS A 136 15.79 -9.84 0.66
CA LYS A 136 17.07 -10.02 -0.04
C LYS A 136 17.77 -11.26 0.48
N ASN A 137 18.58 -11.92 -0.40
CA ASN A 137 19.41 -13.07 -0.06
C ASN A 137 18.63 -14.17 0.67
N ALA A 138 17.47 -14.56 0.14
CA ALA A 138 16.54 -15.50 0.78
C ALA A 138 15.89 -16.43 -0.26
N GLU A 139 15.10 -17.38 0.25
CA GLU A 139 14.15 -18.16 -0.54
C GLU A 139 12.74 -17.93 0.00
N LYS A 140 11.78 -17.76 -0.89
CA LYS A 140 10.36 -17.58 -0.56
C LYS A 140 9.47 -18.12 -1.67
N ASP A 141 8.50 -18.95 -1.28
CA ASP A 141 7.43 -19.44 -2.17
C ASP A 141 7.93 -20.05 -3.50
N GLY A 142 9.06 -20.79 -3.48
CA GLY A 142 9.67 -21.39 -4.66
C GLY A 142 10.54 -20.45 -5.50
N TYR A 143 10.86 -19.27 -4.97
CA TYR A 143 11.77 -18.32 -5.59
C TYR A 143 13.06 -18.16 -4.77
N LYS A 144 14.18 -18.06 -5.49
CA LYS A 144 15.46 -17.60 -4.95
C LYS A 144 15.55 -16.09 -5.15
N ILE A 145 15.84 -15.37 -4.06
CA ILE A 145 15.89 -13.90 -4.04
C ILE A 145 17.35 -13.49 -3.84
N ASP A 146 17.85 -12.67 -4.74
CA ASP A 146 19.23 -12.20 -4.73
C ASP A 146 19.47 -11.02 -3.78
N GLU A 147 20.69 -10.46 -3.80
CA GLU A 147 21.10 -9.31 -2.99
C GLU A 147 20.36 -8.01 -3.35
N ASN A 148 19.79 -7.94 -4.55
CA ASN A 148 19.02 -6.79 -5.04
C ASN A 148 17.52 -6.96 -4.79
N GLY A 149 17.09 -8.13 -4.28
CA GLY A 149 15.70 -8.47 -4.04
C GLY A 149 14.98 -9.04 -5.26
N VAL A 150 15.72 -9.37 -6.33
CA VAL A 150 15.14 -9.98 -7.54
C VAL A 150 14.83 -11.44 -7.26
N ALA A 151 13.56 -11.82 -7.49
CA ALA A 151 13.05 -13.17 -7.28
C ALA A 151 13.06 -13.97 -8.59
N THR A 152 13.85 -15.05 -8.62
CA THR A 152 13.94 -16.00 -9.74
C THR A 152 13.31 -17.33 -9.33
N GLU A 153 12.42 -17.87 -10.14
CA GLU A 153 11.77 -19.16 -9.87
C GLU A 153 12.80 -20.29 -9.83
N VAL A 154 12.76 -21.10 -8.78
CA VAL A 154 13.57 -22.31 -8.67
C VAL A 154 12.82 -23.41 -9.38
N THR A 155 13.17 -23.65 -10.66
CA THR A 155 12.72 -24.87 -11.35
C THR A 155 13.38 -26.07 -10.66
N PRO A 156 12.64 -27.12 -10.28
CA PRO A 156 13.27 -28.36 -9.82
C PRO A 156 14.19 -28.87 -10.94
N SER A 157 15.49 -28.97 -10.66
CA SER A 157 16.39 -29.66 -11.60
C SER A 157 15.85 -31.07 -11.79
N GLU A 158 15.61 -31.49 -13.04
CA GLU A 158 15.34 -32.86 -13.37
C GLU A 158 16.41 -33.71 -12.71
N GLU A 159 15.99 -34.60 -11.82
CA GLU A 159 16.83 -35.58 -11.15
C GLU A 159 17.48 -36.40 -12.24
N THR A 160 18.78 -36.18 -12.44
CA THR A 160 19.58 -37.03 -13.34
C THR A 160 19.49 -38.43 -12.80
N THR A 161 18.68 -39.27 -13.44
CA THR A 161 18.64 -40.71 -13.22
C THR A 161 20.07 -41.26 -13.33
N PRO A 162 20.60 -41.99 -12.33
CA PRO A 162 21.90 -42.60 -12.44
C PRO A 162 21.82 -43.65 -13.55
N THR A 163 22.62 -43.46 -14.58
CA THR A 163 22.83 -44.46 -15.64
C THR A 163 23.39 -45.72 -14.99
N GLN A 164 22.62 -46.79 -14.94
CA GLN A 164 23.11 -48.08 -14.53
C GLN A 164 24.16 -48.55 -15.56
N ASP A 165 25.38 -48.59 -15.12
CA ASP A 165 26.48 -49.22 -15.83
C ASP A 165 26.26 -50.77 -15.84
N THR A 166 25.77 -51.28 -16.95
CA THR A 166 25.63 -52.74 -17.19
C THR A 166 27.02 -53.29 -17.54
N THR A 167 27.79 -53.68 -16.55
CA THR A 167 29.01 -54.48 -16.73
C THR A 167 28.58 -55.87 -17.13
N THR A 168 28.72 -56.18 -18.43
CA THR A 168 28.61 -57.53 -19.01
C THR A 168 29.76 -58.38 -18.51
N GLN A 169 29.51 -59.29 -17.59
CA GLN A 169 30.46 -60.36 -17.29
C GLN A 169 30.28 -61.50 -18.30
N SER A 170 31.26 -61.64 -19.17
CA SER A 170 31.44 -62.81 -20.00
C SER A 170 31.78 -64.05 -19.17
N GLN A 171 30.87 -64.98 -19.08
CA GLN A 171 31.18 -66.31 -18.55
C GLN A 171 31.92 -67.16 -19.62
N THR A 172 33.14 -67.41 -19.33
CA THR A 172 33.90 -68.44 -20.09
C THR A 172 33.46 -69.82 -19.66
N GLN A 173 32.86 -70.55 -20.62
CA GLN A 173 32.60 -71.95 -20.44
C GLN A 173 33.92 -72.71 -20.53
N ASN A 174 34.14 -73.60 -19.58
CA ASN A 174 35.19 -74.63 -19.67
C ASN A 174 34.49 -76.02 -19.88
N PRO A 175 34.85 -76.78 -20.90
CA PRO A 175 34.30 -78.11 -21.13
C PRO A 175 35.24 -79.18 -20.63
N ALA A 176 34.69 -80.24 -20.21
CA ALA A 176 35.33 -81.59 -20.17
C ALA A 176 35.47 -82.22 -18.78
N GLN A 177 35.21 -83.37 -18.62
CA GLN A 177 35.49 -84.68 -19.19
C GLN A 177 34.86 -85.71 -18.31
N THR A 178 34.15 -86.61 -19.00
CA THR A 178 34.16 -88.04 -19.03
C THR A 178 34.92 -88.79 -17.92
N THR A 179 34.23 -89.60 -17.18
CA THR A 179 34.27 -91.09 -17.15
C THR A 179 33.13 -91.62 -16.28
#